data_1fc9e400d3b7ff74d1d416f92e9b8088
#
_entry.id   1fc9e400d3b7ff74d1d416f92e9b8088
#
_cell.length_a   1.000
_cell.length_b   1.000
_cell.length_c   1.000
_cell.angle_alpha   90.00
_cell.angle_beta   90.00
_cell.angle_gamma   90.00
#
_symmetry.space_group_name_H-M   'P 1'
#
loop_
_entity.id
_entity.type
_entity.pdbx_description
1 polymer ?
#
loop_
_entity_poly.entity_id
_entity_poly.type
_entity_poly.pdbx_seq_one_letter_code
_entity_poly.pdbx_strand_id
1 'polypeptide(L)'
;MQFDQLKRREFITLLGGATAWPLAVRAQQPVMPVIGLLHPISPDMLANRLRGFRQGLKEAGFVEDENVAIEQRWAENQMDRLPELAAALVRRQVSVIAAFGSAAVFAAKGATTSIPIVFGIGDDPVGLGLVPSLARPVGNVTGINWFTNELVSKRLELLRELVPATARVAVLANPADAAATQTTLRDVTAAARAMGLQIQTLNASTVREIRTAFATFTREPPDALFVAPDAFFLTRRMQLAHLASRHAIPATYSTRDFVEAGGLMSYGTNISDAWRQIGVYAGRILNGTRPADLPVVQSSKFELVINAETAWMLGLTVSDKLLVAADEVIE
;
A
#
# COMPACT_ATOMS: atom_id res chain seq x y z
N MET A 1 -21.58 -57.98 70.23
CA MET A 1 -20.58 -57.47 69.31
C MET A 1 -21.29 -56.98 68.04
N GLN A 2 -21.53 -55.69 67.99
CA GLN A 2 -22.31 -55.07 66.92
C GLN A 2 -21.65 -53.71 66.63
N PHE A 3 -20.54 -53.82 65.95
CA PHE A 3 -19.75 -52.62 65.51
C PHE A 3 -19.13 -53.01 64.19
N ASP A 4 -19.83 -52.86 63.06
CA ASP A 4 -19.08 -52.76 61.77
C ASP A 4 -19.94 -52.48 60.53
N GLN A 5 -21.17 -52.11 60.68
CA GLN A 5 -22.03 -51.90 59.48
C GLN A 5 -22.32 -50.39 59.14
N LEU A 6 -22.05 -49.49 60.09
CA LEU A 6 -22.36 -48.08 59.87
C LEU A 6 -21.26 -47.30 59.16
N LYS A 7 -20.00 -47.74 59.21
CA LYS A 7 -18.87 -47.04 58.55
C LYS A 7 -18.77 -47.23 57.04
N ARG A 8 -19.37 -48.28 56.49
CA ARG A 8 -19.31 -48.51 55.03
C ARG A 8 -20.28 -47.63 54.22
N ARG A 9 -21.42 -47.30 54.78
CA ARG A 9 -22.40 -46.44 54.09
C ARG A 9 -22.03 -44.99 54.09
N GLU A 10 -21.43 -44.49 55.13
CA GLU A 10 -20.95 -43.10 55.19
C GLU A 10 -19.70 -42.86 54.30
N PHE A 11 -18.86 -43.89 54.13
CA PHE A 11 -17.71 -43.80 53.24
C PHE A 11 -18.13 -43.78 51.76
N ILE A 12 -19.20 -44.46 51.39
CA ILE A 12 -19.71 -44.45 50.00
C ILE A 12 -20.44 -43.16 49.65
N THR A 13 -21.10 -42.50 50.63
CA THR A 13 -21.73 -41.19 50.40
C THR A 13 -20.74 -40.05 50.31
N LEU A 14 -19.57 -40.14 50.94
CA LEU A 14 -18.49 -39.15 50.82
C LEU A 14 -17.69 -39.29 49.50
N LEU A 15 -17.59 -40.49 48.92
CA LEU A 15 -16.94 -40.71 47.62
C LEU A 15 -17.85 -40.37 46.43
N GLY A 16 -19.19 -40.43 46.60
CA GLY A 16 -20.15 -40.06 45.56
C GLY A 16 -20.34 -38.55 45.38
N GLY A 17 -19.94 -37.73 46.38
CA GLY A 17 -20.05 -36.27 46.34
C GLY A 17 -18.87 -35.55 45.65
N ALA A 18 -17.73 -36.23 45.44
CA ALA A 18 -16.52 -35.62 44.90
C ALA A 18 -16.41 -35.71 43.35
N THR A 19 -17.34 -36.39 42.67
CA THR A 19 -17.27 -36.57 41.20
C THR A 19 -18.21 -35.70 40.41
N ALA A 20 -18.92 -34.76 41.05
CA ALA A 20 -19.79 -33.81 40.37
C ALA A 20 -19.37 -32.34 40.57
N TRP A 21 -18.07 -32.08 40.55
CA TRP A 21 -17.64 -30.74 40.24
C TRP A 21 -17.71 -30.60 38.71
N PRO A 22 -18.65 -29.83 38.17
CA PRO A 22 -18.55 -29.52 36.76
C PRO A 22 -17.23 -28.77 36.60
N LEU A 23 -16.27 -29.40 35.97
CA LEU A 23 -15.20 -28.70 35.29
C LEU A 23 -15.92 -27.83 34.26
N ALA A 24 -16.47 -26.71 34.70
CA ALA A 24 -16.70 -25.55 33.86
C ALA A 24 -15.32 -25.14 33.38
N VAL A 25 -14.75 -25.89 32.44
CA VAL A 25 -13.80 -25.36 31.49
C VAL A 25 -14.58 -24.21 30.85
N ARG A 26 -14.45 -23.02 31.43
CA ARG A 26 -14.70 -21.79 30.72
C ARG A 26 -13.81 -21.94 29.48
N ALA A 27 -14.37 -22.43 28.39
CA ALA A 27 -13.85 -22.16 27.08
C ALA A 27 -13.76 -20.61 27.08
N GLN A 28 -12.58 -20.07 27.36
CA GLN A 28 -12.29 -18.67 27.07
C GLN A 28 -12.63 -18.56 25.60
N GLN A 29 -13.73 -17.89 25.29
CA GLN A 29 -13.99 -17.52 23.91
C GLN A 29 -12.68 -16.91 23.42
N PRO A 30 -12.06 -17.45 22.38
CA PRO A 30 -10.80 -16.92 21.91
C PRO A 30 -11.03 -15.44 21.69
N VAL A 31 -10.25 -14.62 22.40
CA VAL A 31 -10.32 -13.15 22.25
C VAL A 31 -10.08 -12.89 20.77
N MET A 32 -11.07 -12.31 20.11
CA MET A 32 -10.97 -11.98 18.68
C MET A 32 -9.69 -11.18 18.43
N PRO A 33 -8.76 -11.66 17.60
CA PRO A 33 -7.53 -10.95 17.31
C PRO A 33 -7.85 -9.61 16.63
N VAL A 34 -7.03 -8.59 16.93
CA VAL A 34 -7.18 -7.25 16.38
C VAL A 34 -5.99 -6.95 15.47
N ILE A 35 -6.26 -6.53 14.26
CA ILE A 35 -5.26 -6.00 13.33
C ILE A 35 -5.29 -4.48 13.46
N GLY A 36 -4.14 -3.87 13.75
CA GLY A 36 -3.97 -2.42 13.66
C GLY A 36 -3.57 -2.02 12.25
N LEU A 37 -4.36 -1.20 11.57
CA LEU A 37 -4.00 -0.63 10.27
C LEU A 37 -3.53 0.80 10.47
N LEU A 38 -2.31 1.12 10.03
CA LEU A 38 -1.70 2.45 10.15
C LEU A 38 -1.38 3.02 8.78
N HIS A 39 -1.96 4.18 8.44
CA HIS A 39 -1.80 4.78 7.13
C HIS A 39 -1.64 6.31 7.19
N PRO A 40 -0.78 6.93 6.35
CA PRO A 40 -0.57 8.38 6.36
C PRO A 40 -1.72 9.20 5.76
N ILE A 41 -2.51 8.65 4.83
CA ILE A 41 -3.61 9.39 4.19
C ILE A 41 -4.99 8.93 4.69
N SER A 42 -6.08 9.60 4.23
CA SER A 42 -7.46 9.30 4.63
C SER A 42 -8.03 8.03 3.97
N PRO A 43 -9.00 7.35 4.61
CA PRO A 43 -9.58 6.08 4.11
C PRO A 43 -10.38 6.24 2.80
N ASP A 44 -11.00 7.40 2.59
CA ASP A 44 -11.89 7.66 1.44
C ASP A 44 -11.24 7.40 0.08
N MET A 45 -9.91 7.53 0.03
CA MET A 45 -9.11 7.32 -1.17
C MET A 45 -8.66 5.88 -1.37
N LEU A 46 -8.93 4.98 -0.43
CA LEU A 46 -8.31 3.66 -0.35
C LEU A 46 -9.31 2.50 -0.36
N ALA A 47 -10.57 2.76 -0.74
CA ALA A 47 -11.64 1.76 -0.69
C ALA A 47 -11.27 0.46 -1.45
N ASN A 48 -10.71 0.58 -2.66
CA ASN A 48 -10.29 -0.56 -3.48
C ASN A 48 -9.15 -1.34 -2.81
N ARG A 49 -8.19 -0.62 -2.23
CA ARG A 49 -7.03 -1.20 -1.54
C ARG A 49 -7.45 -1.91 -0.26
N LEU A 50 -8.37 -1.32 0.52
CA LEU A 50 -8.95 -1.95 1.71
C LEU A 50 -9.73 -3.22 1.35
N ARG A 51 -10.46 -3.23 0.20
CA ARG A 51 -11.09 -4.46 -0.30
C ARG A 51 -10.05 -5.55 -0.61
N GLY A 52 -8.95 -5.19 -1.25
CA GLY A 52 -7.83 -6.10 -1.48
C GLY A 52 -7.29 -6.67 -0.17
N PHE A 53 -7.02 -5.84 0.82
CA PHE A 53 -6.54 -6.27 2.14
C PHE A 53 -7.51 -7.27 2.81
N ARG A 54 -8.82 -6.95 2.84
CA ARG A 54 -9.85 -7.85 3.37
C ARG A 54 -9.94 -9.16 2.61
N GLN A 55 -9.79 -9.12 1.28
CA GLN A 55 -9.75 -10.31 0.45
C GLN A 55 -8.56 -11.21 0.83
N GLY A 56 -7.37 -10.64 1.05
CA GLY A 56 -6.19 -11.38 1.48
C GLY A 56 -6.36 -11.98 2.89
N LEU A 57 -6.99 -11.28 3.81
CA LEU A 57 -7.35 -11.82 5.12
C LEU A 57 -8.28 -13.02 4.98
N LYS A 58 -9.32 -12.91 4.15
CA LYS A 58 -10.27 -13.99 3.87
C LYS A 58 -9.59 -15.24 3.30
N GLU A 59 -8.63 -15.06 2.40
CA GLU A 59 -7.81 -16.17 1.85
C GLU A 59 -6.99 -16.89 2.94
N ALA A 60 -6.64 -16.19 4.01
CA ALA A 60 -5.95 -16.76 5.18
C ALA A 60 -6.90 -17.25 6.28
N GLY A 61 -8.23 -17.22 6.05
CA GLY A 61 -9.25 -17.71 6.97
C GLY A 61 -9.79 -16.67 7.96
N PHE A 62 -9.52 -15.36 7.72
CA PHE A 62 -9.99 -14.29 8.60
C PHE A 62 -10.99 -13.37 7.91
N VAL A 63 -12.15 -13.17 8.55
CA VAL A 63 -13.22 -12.31 8.07
C VAL A 63 -13.47 -11.22 9.12
N GLU A 64 -13.40 -9.96 8.68
CA GLU A 64 -13.65 -8.80 9.56
C GLU A 64 -15.04 -8.92 10.19
N ASP A 65 -15.14 -8.59 11.47
CA ASP A 65 -16.34 -8.69 12.33
C ASP A 65 -16.85 -10.10 12.64
N GLU A 66 -16.25 -11.16 12.04
CA GLU A 66 -16.59 -12.55 12.36
C GLU A 66 -15.53 -13.18 13.29
N ASN A 67 -14.26 -13.15 12.90
CA ASN A 67 -13.17 -13.78 13.65
C ASN A 67 -11.89 -12.93 13.71
N VAL A 68 -11.92 -11.71 13.19
CA VAL A 68 -10.87 -10.70 13.30
C VAL A 68 -11.48 -9.30 13.33
N ALA A 69 -10.93 -8.39 14.13
CA ALA A 69 -11.27 -6.97 14.10
C ALA A 69 -10.15 -6.17 13.43
N ILE A 70 -10.50 -5.10 12.72
CA ILE A 70 -9.54 -4.18 12.11
C ILE A 70 -9.67 -2.82 12.78
N GLU A 71 -8.64 -2.42 13.52
CA GLU A 71 -8.55 -1.11 14.13
C GLU A 71 -7.73 -0.16 13.26
N GLN A 72 -8.40 0.80 12.64
CA GLN A 72 -7.79 1.70 11.66
C GLN A 72 -7.30 2.98 12.31
N ARG A 73 -6.11 3.45 11.91
CA ARG A 73 -5.52 4.73 12.31
C ARG A 73 -5.01 5.47 11.08
N TRP A 74 -5.54 6.66 10.89
CA TRP A 74 -5.31 7.51 9.73
C TRP A 74 -4.67 8.82 10.17
N ALA A 75 -3.51 9.15 9.59
CA ALA A 75 -2.85 10.41 9.90
C ALA A 75 -3.39 11.60 9.11
N GLU A 76 -4.21 11.37 8.08
CA GLU A 76 -4.87 12.43 7.29
C GLU A 76 -3.88 13.45 6.70
N ASN A 77 -2.73 12.95 6.19
CA ASN A 77 -1.57 13.71 5.70
C ASN A 77 -0.82 14.53 6.78
N GLN A 78 -1.10 14.31 8.07
CA GLN A 78 -0.37 14.90 9.19
C GLN A 78 0.66 13.87 9.70
N MET A 79 1.85 13.86 9.08
CA MET A 79 2.86 12.82 9.33
C MET A 79 3.38 12.81 10.76
N ASP A 80 3.35 13.95 11.44
CA ASP A 80 3.71 14.15 12.86
C ASP A 80 2.77 13.39 13.82
N ARG A 81 1.56 13.01 13.40
CA ARG A 81 0.63 12.19 14.19
C ARG A 81 0.97 10.69 14.18
N LEU A 82 1.73 10.21 13.20
CA LEU A 82 1.99 8.77 13.04
C LEU A 82 2.60 8.10 14.28
N PRO A 83 3.59 8.70 15.01
CA PRO A 83 4.12 8.08 16.21
C PRO A 83 3.07 7.89 17.31
N GLU A 84 2.19 8.86 17.53
CA GLU A 84 1.11 8.77 18.53
C GLU A 84 0.08 7.70 18.12
N LEU A 85 -0.30 7.64 16.84
CA LEU A 85 -1.23 6.65 16.31
C LEU A 85 -0.67 5.24 16.40
N ALA A 86 0.62 5.04 16.13
CA ALA A 86 1.32 3.77 16.32
C ALA A 86 1.33 3.35 17.80
N ALA A 87 1.66 4.28 18.71
CA ALA A 87 1.63 4.03 20.14
C ALA A 87 0.21 3.68 20.64
N ALA A 88 -0.83 4.26 20.07
CA ALA A 88 -2.22 3.92 20.39
C ALA A 88 -2.55 2.46 20.00
N LEU A 89 -2.09 1.97 18.84
CA LEU A 89 -2.25 0.58 18.44
C LEU A 89 -1.50 -0.37 19.40
N VAL A 90 -0.29 0.02 19.84
CA VAL A 90 0.48 -0.76 20.83
C VAL A 90 -0.25 -0.82 22.18
N ARG A 91 -0.78 0.30 22.67
CA ARG A 91 -1.61 0.33 23.91
C ARG A 91 -2.86 -0.52 23.80
N ARG A 92 -3.45 -0.60 22.60
CA ARG A 92 -4.60 -1.47 22.29
C ARG A 92 -4.24 -2.95 22.27
N GLN A 93 -2.93 -3.29 22.29
CA GLN A 93 -2.40 -4.66 22.23
C GLN A 93 -2.91 -5.40 20.97
N VAL A 94 -2.84 -4.73 19.81
CA VAL A 94 -3.18 -5.38 18.54
C VAL A 94 -2.27 -6.59 18.29
N SER A 95 -2.80 -7.62 17.61
CA SER A 95 -2.08 -8.86 17.34
C SER A 95 -1.05 -8.71 16.22
N VAL A 96 -1.28 -7.77 15.28
CA VAL A 96 -0.39 -7.43 14.17
C VAL A 96 -0.67 -5.99 13.73
N ILE A 97 0.36 -5.28 13.28
CA ILE A 97 0.23 -3.94 12.69
C ILE A 97 0.48 -4.06 11.19
N ALA A 98 -0.52 -3.71 10.37
CA ALA A 98 -0.36 -3.46 8.95
C ALA A 98 -0.05 -1.99 8.73
N ALA A 99 1.18 -1.66 8.34
CA ALA A 99 1.66 -0.28 8.19
C ALA A 99 1.98 0.04 6.72
N PHE A 100 1.46 1.16 6.22
CA PHE A 100 1.57 1.52 4.82
C PHE A 100 2.32 2.85 4.62
N GLY A 101 3.29 2.82 3.71
CA GLY A 101 4.21 3.94 3.49
C GLY A 101 5.32 4.02 4.54
N SER A 102 6.51 4.45 4.12
CA SER A 102 7.73 4.38 4.93
C SER A 102 7.60 5.11 6.26
N ALA A 103 6.96 6.29 6.31
CA ALA A 103 6.75 7.05 7.54
C ALA A 103 5.92 6.26 8.58
N ALA A 104 4.83 5.60 8.15
CA ALA A 104 4.00 4.80 9.05
C ALA A 104 4.74 3.55 9.55
N VAL A 105 5.55 2.92 8.68
CA VAL A 105 6.36 1.76 9.05
C VAL A 105 7.41 2.12 10.08
N PHE A 106 8.11 3.24 9.91
CA PHE A 106 9.07 3.74 10.92
C PHE A 106 8.39 4.08 12.24
N ALA A 107 7.21 4.71 12.21
CA ALA A 107 6.43 5.00 13.41
C ALA A 107 6.03 3.70 14.14
N ALA A 108 5.55 2.68 13.41
CA ALA A 108 5.21 1.39 13.99
C ALA A 108 6.46 0.68 14.57
N LYS A 109 7.58 0.64 13.82
CA LYS A 109 8.85 0.04 14.26
C LYS A 109 9.42 0.73 15.49
N GLY A 110 9.27 2.05 15.59
CA GLY A 110 9.69 2.82 16.78
C GLY A 110 8.79 2.60 18.00
N ALA A 111 7.52 2.24 17.78
CA ALA A 111 6.56 2.05 18.88
C ALA A 111 6.62 0.64 19.49
N THR A 112 7.08 -0.39 18.76
CA THR A 112 7.12 -1.77 19.27
C THR A 112 8.24 -2.60 18.64
N THR A 113 8.81 -3.50 19.45
CA THR A 113 9.77 -4.52 19.01
C THR A 113 9.18 -5.94 19.08
N SER A 114 7.96 -6.09 19.63
CA SER A 114 7.33 -7.38 19.88
C SER A 114 6.09 -7.63 19.04
N ILE A 115 5.24 -6.62 18.80
CA ILE A 115 4.08 -6.78 17.94
C ILE A 115 4.56 -6.93 16.48
N PRO A 116 4.14 -7.99 15.76
CA PRO A 116 4.42 -8.18 14.35
C PRO A 116 3.99 -6.98 13.51
N ILE A 117 4.84 -6.59 12.55
CA ILE A 117 4.56 -5.53 11.60
C ILE A 117 4.63 -6.10 10.20
N VAL A 118 3.54 -5.96 9.44
CA VAL A 118 3.49 -6.24 8.00
C VAL A 118 3.43 -4.92 7.27
N PHE A 119 4.51 -4.58 6.59
CA PHE A 119 4.56 -3.32 5.87
C PHE A 119 4.12 -3.42 4.42
N GLY A 120 3.71 -2.27 3.87
CA GLY A 120 3.54 -2.04 2.44
C GLY A 120 4.22 -0.74 2.04
N ILE A 121 5.30 -0.81 1.24
CA ILE A 121 6.08 0.36 0.83
C ILE A 121 6.52 0.30 -0.63
N GLY A 122 6.74 1.48 -1.21
CA GLY A 122 7.31 1.64 -2.56
C GLY A 122 8.83 1.86 -2.58
N ASP A 123 9.42 2.17 -1.42
CA ASP A 123 10.85 2.43 -1.26
C ASP A 123 11.63 1.12 -1.04
N ASP A 124 12.94 1.15 -1.20
CA ASP A 124 13.81 0.01 -0.92
C ASP A 124 13.87 -0.28 0.61
N PRO A 125 13.28 -1.39 1.09
CA PRO A 125 13.25 -1.69 2.53
C PRO A 125 14.62 -2.04 3.12
N VAL A 126 15.56 -2.49 2.29
CA VAL A 126 16.95 -2.77 2.71
C VAL A 126 17.74 -1.47 2.80
N GLY A 127 17.65 -0.63 1.77
CA GLY A 127 18.28 0.68 1.76
C GLY A 127 17.78 1.59 2.88
N LEU A 128 16.51 1.49 3.27
CA LEU A 128 15.93 2.18 4.43
C LEU A 128 16.30 1.56 5.78
N GLY A 129 16.97 0.40 5.83
CA GLY A 129 17.29 -0.29 7.08
C GLY A 129 16.07 -0.85 7.82
N LEU A 130 14.97 -1.07 7.12
CA LEU A 130 13.79 -1.71 7.70
C LEU A 130 14.02 -3.20 7.93
N VAL A 131 14.66 -3.87 6.98
CA VAL A 131 15.07 -5.27 7.04
C VAL A 131 16.51 -5.43 6.52
N PRO A 132 17.28 -6.41 7.01
CA PRO A 132 18.66 -6.62 6.54
C PRO A 132 18.72 -7.24 5.14
N SER A 133 17.69 -7.98 4.75
CA SER A 133 17.52 -8.55 3.40
C SER A 133 16.05 -8.90 3.15
N LEU A 134 15.66 -8.96 1.88
CA LEU A 134 14.29 -9.35 1.51
C LEU A 134 14.00 -10.82 1.84
N ALA A 135 14.97 -11.70 1.63
CA ALA A 135 14.82 -13.14 1.83
C ALA A 135 14.72 -13.54 3.30
N ARG A 136 15.34 -12.77 4.19
CA ARG A 136 15.40 -13.05 5.64
C ARG A 136 15.19 -11.76 6.42
N PRO A 137 13.95 -11.29 6.56
CA PRO A 137 13.64 -10.22 7.48
C PRO A 137 13.87 -10.71 8.90
N VAL A 138 14.55 -9.90 9.73
CA VAL A 138 14.88 -10.26 11.10
C VAL A 138 13.96 -9.48 12.05
N GLY A 139 13.65 -10.07 13.21
CA GLY A 139 12.82 -9.42 14.22
C GLY A 139 11.33 -9.54 13.93
N ASN A 140 10.60 -8.45 14.21
CA ASN A 140 9.14 -8.42 14.15
C ASN A 140 8.59 -7.78 12.85
N VAL A 141 9.41 -7.53 11.83
CA VAL A 141 9.03 -6.77 10.64
C VAL A 141 9.17 -7.62 9.38
N THR A 142 8.14 -7.68 8.56
CA THR A 142 8.11 -8.24 7.20
C THR A 142 7.12 -7.45 6.35
N GLY A 143 6.96 -7.77 5.06
CA GLY A 143 5.97 -7.06 4.26
C GLY A 143 6.05 -7.29 2.77
N ILE A 144 5.37 -6.40 2.05
CA ILE A 144 5.28 -6.36 0.61
C ILE A 144 5.93 -5.06 0.12
N ASN A 145 6.86 -5.19 -0.81
CA ASN A 145 7.47 -4.07 -1.49
C ASN A 145 6.90 -3.95 -2.91
N TRP A 146 6.41 -2.77 -3.26
CA TRP A 146 5.99 -2.46 -4.63
C TRP A 146 6.95 -1.45 -5.25
N PHE A 147 7.73 -1.93 -6.19
CA PHE A 147 8.65 -1.05 -6.90
C PHE A 147 7.90 0.02 -7.69
N THR A 148 8.23 1.26 -7.43
CA THR A 148 7.77 2.37 -8.26
C THR A 148 8.85 2.88 -9.20
N ASN A 149 10.10 2.73 -8.83
CA ASN A 149 11.24 3.30 -9.54
C ASN A 149 11.72 2.45 -10.73
N GLU A 150 11.72 1.12 -10.60
CA GLU A 150 12.13 0.22 -11.72
C GLU A 150 11.18 0.32 -12.93
N LEU A 151 9.97 0.82 -12.71
CA LEU A 151 8.97 0.98 -13.78
C LEU A 151 9.06 2.32 -14.51
N VAL A 152 9.97 3.21 -14.10
CA VAL A 152 10.12 4.55 -14.69
C VAL A 152 10.41 4.48 -16.18
N SER A 153 11.40 3.67 -16.58
CA SER A 153 11.78 3.50 -17.99
C SER A 153 10.61 2.97 -18.81
N LYS A 154 9.94 1.93 -18.31
CA LYS A 154 8.79 1.33 -19.01
C LYS A 154 7.62 2.28 -19.14
N ARG A 155 7.38 3.10 -18.13
CA ARG A 155 6.31 4.11 -18.15
C ARG A 155 6.61 5.18 -19.21
N LEU A 156 7.88 5.60 -19.32
CA LEU A 156 8.30 6.55 -20.33
C LEU A 156 8.24 5.98 -21.76
N GLU A 157 8.61 4.69 -21.94
CA GLU A 157 8.45 3.96 -23.20
C GLU A 157 6.98 3.90 -23.65
N LEU A 158 6.08 3.53 -22.74
CA LEU A 158 4.65 3.42 -23.02
C LEU A 158 4.05 4.79 -23.37
N LEU A 159 4.47 5.86 -22.64
CA LEU A 159 4.05 7.22 -22.96
C LEU A 159 4.50 7.62 -24.37
N ARG A 160 5.74 7.31 -24.75
CA ARG A 160 6.26 7.59 -26.10
C ARG A 160 5.56 6.73 -27.16
N GLU A 161 5.17 5.51 -26.85
CA GLU A 161 4.40 4.68 -27.79
C GLU A 161 3.00 5.26 -28.03
N LEU A 162 2.37 5.82 -26.97
CA LEU A 162 1.07 6.49 -27.08
C LEU A 162 1.17 7.86 -27.76
N VAL A 163 2.31 8.56 -27.60
CA VAL A 163 2.59 9.90 -28.18
C VAL A 163 3.92 9.87 -28.92
N PRO A 164 3.97 9.30 -30.15
CA PRO A 164 5.23 9.06 -30.88
C PRO A 164 6.05 10.33 -31.21
N ALA A 165 5.39 11.49 -31.34
CA ALA A 165 6.02 12.77 -31.62
C ALA A 165 6.71 13.39 -30.38
N THR A 166 6.69 12.74 -29.21
CA THR A 166 7.27 13.26 -27.98
C THR A 166 8.80 13.46 -28.12
N ALA A 167 9.24 14.68 -27.91
CA ALA A 167 10.65 15.07 -27.81
C ALA A 167 10.98 15.68 -26.44
N ARG A 168 10.03 16.43 -25.84
CA ARG A 168 10.19 17.10 -24.55
C ARG A 168 9.17 16.59 -23.54
N VAL A 169 9.67 16.08 -22.41
CA VAL A 169 8.83 15.58 -21.31
C VAL A 169 9.05 16.43 -20.07
N ALA A 170 7.96 17.02 -19.56
CA ALA A 170 7.98 17.61 -18.24
C ALA A 170 7.89 16.51 -17.18
N VAL A 171 8.70 16.61 -16.13
CA VAL A 171 8.67 15.71 -14.97
C VAL A 171 8.23 16.51 -13.76
N LEU A 172 7.03 16.23 -13.26
CA LEU A 172 6.54 16.83 -12.03
C LEU A 172 7.04 16.01 -10.83
N ALA A 173 7.83 16.63 -9.96
CA ALA A 173 8.48 16.00 -8.82
C ALA A 173 8.19 16.76 -7.52
N ASN A 174 8.19 16.06 -6.38
CA ASN A 174 7.95 16.65 -5.07
C ASN A 174 9.26 16.72 -4.25
N PRO A 175 9.91 17.89 -4.17
CA PRO A 175 11.18 18.03 -3.43
C PRO A 175 11.03 17.85 -1.91
N ALA A 176 9.81 17.82 -1.35
CA ALA A 176 9.61 17.53 0.07
C ALA A 176 9.97 16.07 0.41
N ASP A 177 9.86 15.14 -0.56
CA ASP A 177 10.44 13.79 -0.47
C ASP A 177 11.73 13.75 -1.32
N ALA A 178 12.81 14.26 -0.74
CA ALA A 178 14.06 14.43 -1.46
C ALA A 178 14.66 13.10 -1.95
N ALA A 179 14.58 12.03 -1.17
CA ALA A 179 15.17 10.74 -1.50
C ALA A 179 14.45 10.07 -2.68
N ALA A 180 13.12 9.98 -2.63
CA ALA A 180 12.31 9.41 -3.71
C ALA A 180 12.40 10.27 -4.98
N THR A 181 12.36 11.58 -4.84
CA THR A 181 12.50 12.53 -5.94
C THR A 181 13.85 12.38 -6.65
N GLN A 182 14.95 12.35 -5.91
CA GLN A 182 16.29 12.22 -6.50
C GLN A 182 16.43 10.89 -7.26
N THR A 183 15.94 9.80 -6.71
CA THR A 183 15.94 8.48 -7.36
C THR A 183 15.12 8.51 -8.64
N THR A 184 13.87 9.00 -8.59
CA THR A 184 13.01 9.11 -9.77
C THR A 184 13.62 9.98 -10.86
N LEU A 185 14.17 11.16 -10.52
CA LEU A 185 14.78 12.06 -11.50
C LEU A 185 16.02 11.45 -12.15
N ARG A 186 16.86 10.73 -11.38
CA ARG A 186 18.00 9.98 -11.93
C ARG A 186 17.54 8.98 -12.97
N ASP A 187 16.53 8.17 -12.64
CA ASP A 187 16.06 7.08 -13.46
C ASP A 187 15.31 7.57 -14.71
N VAL A 188 14.46 8.61 -14.57
CA VAL A 188 13.82 9.29 -15.72
C VAL A 188 14.85 9.91 -16.65
N THR A 189 15.88 10.59 -16.11
CA THR A 189 16.91 11.21 -16.92
C THR A 189 17.74 10.17 -17.69
N ALA A 190 18.06 9.06 -17.04
CA ALA A 190 18.77 7.96 -17.70
C ALA A 190 17.93 7.34 -18.83
N ALA A 191 16.65 7.05 -18.58
CA ALA A 191 15.74 6.50 -19.58
C ALA A 191 15.51 7.48 -20.74
N ALA A 192 15.26 8.74 -20.44
CA ALA A 192 15.06 9.79 -21.44
C ALA A 192 16.28 9.97 -22.35
N ARG A 193 17.49 9.94 -21.78
CA ARG A 193 18.74 10.01 -22.57
C ARG A 193 18.84 8.83 -23.54
N ALA A 194 18.51 7.61 -23.09
CA ALA A 194 18.52 6.42 -23.95
C ALA A 194 17.50 6.53 -25.09
N MET A 195 16.40 7.25 -24.89
CA MET A 195 15.33 7.45 -25.86
C MET A 195 15.51 8.74 -26.70
N GLY A 196 16.53 9.57 -26.44
CA GLY A 196 16.72 10.86 -27.12
C GLY A 196 15.69 11.93 -26.72
N LEU A 197 15.09 11.82 -25.52
CA LEU A 197 14.10 12.76 -25.00
C LEU A 197 14.79 13.84 -24.15
N GLN A 198 14.22 15.06 -24.18
CA GLN A 198 14.62 16.16 -23.31
C GLN A 198 13.71 16.20 -22.07
N ILE A 199 14.30 16.35 -20.89
CA ILE A 199 13.57 16.41 -19.62
C ILE A 199 13.58 17.84 -19.08
N GLN A 200 12.41 18.34 -18.72
CA GLN A 200 12.18 19.55 -17.95
C GLN A 200 11.65 19.19 -16.58
N THR A 201 12.41 19.42 -15.51
CA THR A 201 11.96 19.15 -14.14
C THR A 201 11.13 20.31 -13.60
N LEU A 202 9.97 20.01 -13.06
CA LEU A 202 9.08 20.93 -12.36
C LEU A 202 8.87 20.45 -10.92
N ASN A 203 9.12 21.33 -9.97
CA ASN A 203 9.00 21.02 -8.55
C ASN A 203 7.67 21.54 -8.00
N ALA A 204 6.97 20.69 -7.23
CA ALA A 204 5.75 21.08 -6.54
C ALA A 204 5.55 20.27 -5.25
N SER A 205 5.50 20.94 -4.11
CA SER A 205 5.19 20.40 -2.79
C SER A 205 3.86 20.93 -2.24
N THR A 206 3.24 21.85 -2.93
CA THR A 206 1.98 22.50 -2.55
C THR A 206 1.01 22.62 -3.73
N VAL A 207 -0.28 22.78 -3.43
CA VAL A 207 -1.33 23.01 -4.45
C VAL A 207 -1.02 24.24 -5.30
N ARG A 208 -0.46 25.29 -4.69
CA ARG A 208 -0.07 26.51 -5.39
C ARG A 208 1.05 26.23 -6.37
N GLU A 209 2.07 25.48 -5.96
CA GLU A 209 3.20 25.13 -6.82
C GLU A 209 2.80 24.23 -7.99
N ILE A 210 1.86 23.29 -7.79
CA ILE A 210 1.27 22.53 -8.90
C ILE A 210 0.67 23.49 -9.93
N ARG A 211 -0.15 24.46 -9.51
CA ARG A 211 -0.75 25.45 -10.42
C ARG A 211 0.30 26.29 -11.13
N THR A 212 1.35 26.70 -10.42
CA THR A 212 2.47 27.47 -10.99
C THR A 212 3.24 26.64 -12.03
N ALA A 213 3.52 25.37 -11.75
CA ALA A 213 4.17 24.46 -12.70
C ALA A 213 3.35 24.35 -14.00
N PHE A 214 2.05 24.12 -13.90
CA PHE A 214 1.18 24.04 -15.10
C PHE A 214 1.01 25.38 -15.82
N ALA A 215 1.10 26.51 -15.13
CA ALA A 215 1.07 27.83 -15.77
C ALA A 215 2.26 28.08 -16.72
N THR A 216 3.40 27.42 -16.50
CA THR A 216 4.55 27.50 -17.42
C THR A 216 4.24 26.91 -18.80
N PHE A 217 3.35 25.91 -18.87
CA PHE A 217 2.95 25.22 -20.10
C PHE A 217 2.20 26.11 -21.09
N THR A 218 1.67 27.25 -20.63
CA THR A 218 1.05 28.25 -21.52
C THR A 218 2.09 28.92 -22.44
N ARG A 219 3.35 29.01 -21.99
CA ARG A 219 4.44 29.62 -22.72
C ARG A 219 5.31 28.61 -23.44
N GLU A 220 5.61 27.52 -22.76
CA GLU A 220 6.49 26.46 -23.24
C GLU A 220 5.82 25.09 -22.96
N PRO A 221 4.82 24.66 -23.80
CA PRO A 221 4.15 23.41 -23.60
C PRO A 221 5.14 22.25 -23.82
N PRO A 222 5.22 21.27 -22.89
CA PRO A 222 5.90 20.02 -23.15
C PRO A 222 5.04 19.15 -24.07
N ASP A 223 5.64 18.17 -24.74
CA ASP A 223 4.89 17.23 -25.56
C ASP A 223 4.17 16.18 -24.68
N ALA A 224 4.68 15.93 -23.47
CA ALA A 224 4.08 15.02 -22.51
C ALA A 224 4.50 15.35 -21.06
N LEU A 225 3.73 14.84 -20.09
CA LEU A 225 3.97 15.00 -18.66
C LEU A 225 4.18 13.61 -18.01
N PHE A 226 5.28 13.50 -17.26
CA PHE A 226 5.54 12.39 -16.35
C PHE A 226 5.31 12.85 -14.91
N VAL A 227 4.31 12.30 -14.22
CA VAL A 227 4.10 12.59 -12.80
C VAL A 227 4.87 11.56 -11.97
N ALA A 228 5.83 12.04 -11.18
CA ALA A 228 6.60 11.19 -10.28
C ALA A 228 5.70 10.51 -9.24
N PRO A 229 6.01 9.26 -8.84
CA PRO A 229 5.31 8.61 -7.73
C PRO A 229 5.48 9.41 -6.44
N ASP A 230 4.37 9.82 -5.84
CA ASP A 230 4.38 10.62 -4.62
C ASP A 230 3.01 10.60 -3.92
N ALA A 231 3.00 10.52 -2.59
CA ALA A 231 1.76 10.46 -1.80
C ALA A 231 0.95 11.76 -1.89
N PHE A 232 1.61 12.93 -1.90
CA PHE A 232 0.92 14.22 -2.07
C PHE A 232 0.27 14.30 -3.45
N PHE A 233 0.96 13.90 -4.52
CA PHE A 233 0.38 13.89 -5.87
C PHE A 233 -0.81 12.93 -5.98
N LEU A 234 -0.75 11.77 -5.31
CA LEU A 234 -1.88 10.85 -5.26
C LEU A 234 -3.11 11.51 -4.61
N THR A 235 -2.93 12.29 -3.54
CA THR A 235 -4.03 13.02 -2.92
C THR A 235 -4.58 14.14 -3.82
N ARG A 236 -3.83 14.56 -4.84
CA ARG A 236 -4.18 15.61 -5.81
C ARG A 236 -4.48 15.05 -7.21
N ARG A 237 -4.69 13.74 -7.35
CA ARG A 237 -4.92 13.08 -8.63
C ARG A 237 -5.99 13.72 -9.50
N MET A 238 -7.15 14.09 -8.91
CA MET A 238 -8.22 14.80 -9.61
C MET A 238 -7.74 16.14 -10.17
N GLN A 239 -7.00 16.90 -9.37
CA GLN A 239 -6.43 18.19 -9.79
C GLN A 239 -5.41 18.01 -10.91
N LEU A 240 -4.52 17.02 -10.79
CA LEU A 240 -3.46 16.76 -11.77
C LEU A 240 -4.03 16.27 -13.10
N ALA A 241 -4.98 15.33 -13.08
CA ALA A 241 -5.68 14.85 -14.26
C ALA A 241 -6.42 16.00 -14.97
N HIS A 242 -7.18 16.82 -14.22
CA HIS A 242 -7.90 17.98 -14.77
C HIS A 242 -6.94 19.00 -15.37
N LEU A 243 -5.83 19.32 -14.72
CA LEU A 243 -4.86 20.27 -15.24
C LEU A 243 -4.17 19.75 -16.51
N ALA A 244 -3.79 18.47 -16.55
CA ALA A 244 -3.22 17.85 -17.74
C ALA A 244 -4.18 17.91 -18.92
N SER A 245 -5.44 17.54 -18.71
CA SER A 245 -6.51 17.62 -19.72
C SER A 245 -6.75 19.06 -20.18
N ARG A 246 -6.86 20.03 -19.25
CA ARG A 246 -7.07 21.46 -19.57
C ARG A 246 -5.96 22.07 -20.42
N HIS A 247 -4.72 21.64 -20.21
CA HIS A 247 -3.59 22.10 -21.00
C HIS A 247 -3.33 21.23 -22.22
N ALA A 248 -4.19 20.25 -22.50
CA ALA A 248 -4.05 19.27 -23.59
C ALA A 248 -2.68 18.56 -23.58
N ILE A 249 -2.16 18.20 -22.41
CA ILE A 249 -0.87 17.55 -22.26
C ILE A 249 -1.06 16.09 -21.93
N PRO A 250 -0.64 15.15 -22.79
CA PRO A 250 -0.63 13.72 -22.51
C PRO A 250 0.19 13.43 -21.25
N ALA A 251 -0.38 12.74 -20.27
CA ALA A 251 0.26 12.51 -19.00
C ALA A 251 0.29 11.02 -18.62
N THR A 252 1.44 10.59 -18.03
CA THR A 252 1.58 9.26 -17.46
C THR A 252 1.73 9.30 -15.95
N TYR A 253 1.16 8.30 -15.29
CA TYR A 253 1.08 8.19 -13.84
C TYR A 253 1.55 6.82 -13.34
N SER A 254 1.80 6.72 -12.03
CA SER A 254 2.30 5.50 -11.40
C SER A 254 1.22 4.52 -10.96
N THR A 255 -0.04 4.95 -10.84
CA THR A 255 -1.14 4.10 -10.37
C THR A 255 -2.44 4.41 -11.11
N ARG A 256 -3.31 3.41 -11.21
CA ARG A 256 -4.63 3.50 -11.82
C ARG A 256 -5.54 4.59 -11.24
N ASP A 257 -5.34 4.93 -9.96
CA ASP A 257 -6.13 5.98 -9.27
C ASP A 257 -6.16 7.31 -10.04
N PHE A 258 -5.10 7.63 -10.78
CA PHE A 258 -5.05 8.83 -11.62
C PHE A 258 -5.88 8.66 -12.89
N VAL A 259 -5.89 7.46 -13.48
CA VAL A 259 -6.64 7.18 -14.70
C VAL A 259 -8.14 7.14 -14.40
N GLU A 260 -8.53 6.55 -13.28
CA GLU A 260 -9.90 6.59 -12.75
C GLU A 260 -10.36 8.03 -12.45
N ALA A 261 -9.42 8.95 -12.20
CA ALA A 261 -9.68 10.38 -12.02
C ALA A 261 -9.67 11.19 -13.34
N GLY A 262 -9.63 10.53 -14.51
CA GLY A 262 -9.60 11.17 -15.83
C GLY A 262 -8.17 11.41 -16.38
N GLY A 263 -7.14 10.81 -15.79
CA GLY A 263 -5.77 10.82 -16.33
C GLY A 263 -5.64 9.90 -17.54
N LEU A 264 -4.70 10.18 -18.46
CA LEU A 264 -4.57 9.48 -19.72
C LEU A 264 -4.14 8.02 -19.57
N MET A 265 -3.03 7.76 -18.86
CA MET A 265 -2.50 6.41 -18.71
C MET A 265 -1.71 6.24 -17.42
N SER A 266 -1.72 5.04 -16.89
CA SER A 266 -0.81 4.65 -15.81
C SER A 266 -0.15 3.32 -16.12
N TYR A 267 1.11 3.18 -15.70
CA TYR A 267 1.78 1.89 -15.64
C TYR A 267 2.49 1.77 -14.30
N GLY A 268 2.16 0.76 -13.55
CA GLY A 268 2.69 0.58 -12.19
C GLY A 268 2.27 -0.73 -11.55
N THR A 269 2.64 -0.90 -10.29
CA THR A 269 2.22 -2.06 -9.50
C THR A 269 0.71 -2.03 -9.28
N ASN A 270 0.07 -3.19 -9.43
CA ASN A 270 -1.31 -3.37 -8.97
C ASN A 270 -1.35 -3.31 -7.44
N ILE A 271 -1.63 -2.10 -6.93
CA ILE A 271 -1.59 -1.82 -5.48
C ILE A 271 -2.67 -2.60 -4.73
N SER A 272 -3.82 -2.85 -5.36
CA SER A 272 -4.89 -3.66 -4.73
C SER A 272 -4.42 -5.10 -4.49
N ASP A 273 -3.67 -5.69 -5.42
CA ASP A 273 -3.05 -7.01 -5.22
C ASP A 273 -1.94 -6.97 -4.16
N ALA A 274 -1.12 -5.93 -4.12
CA ALA A 274 -0.12 -5.77 -3.06
C ALA A 274 -0.77 -5.69 -1.66
N TRP A 275 -1.89 -4.97 -1.53
CA TRP A 275 -2.66 -4.92 -0.28
C TRP A 275 -3.30 -6.27 0.06
N ARG A 276 -3.77 -7.04 -0.95
CA ARG A 276 -4.23 -8.41 -0.75
C ARG A 276 -3.13 -9.29 -0.17
N GLN A 277 -1.91 -9.19 -0.69
CA GLN A 277 -0.77 -9.95 -0.17
C GLN A 277 -0.42 -9.54 1.28
N ILE A 278 -0.55 -8.26 1.65
CA ILE A 278 -0.40 -7.80 3.04
C ILE A 278 -1.47 -8.43 3.94
N GLY A 279 -2.72 -8.52 3.47
CA GLY A 279 -3.80 -9.22 4.16
C GLY A 279 -3.49 -10.71 4.40
N VAL A 280 -2.99 -11.39 3.36
CA VAL A 280 -2.53 -12.80 3.49
C VAL A 280 -1.43 -12.92 4.54
N TYR A 281 -0.44 -12.00 4.54
CA TYR A 281 0.66 -12.02 5.51
C TYR A 281 0.18 -11.76 6.93
N ALA A 282 -0.71 -10.78 7.13
CA ALA A 282 -1.34 -10.54 8.42
C ALA A 282 -2.08 -11.77 8.93
N GLY A 283 -2.86 -12.43 8.07
CA GLY A 283 -3.57 -13.66 8.43
C GLY A 283 -2.63 -14.83 8.75
N ARG A 284 -1.53 -15.01 7.99
CA ARG A 284 -0.51 -16.04 8.32
C ARG A 284 0.14 -15.79 9.67
N ILE A 285 0.37 -14.53 10.04
CA ILE A 285 0.91 -14.17 11.35
C ILE A 285 -0.11 -14.48 12.45
N LEU A 286 -1.40 -14.17 12.24
CA LEU A 286 -2.46 -14.55 13.17
C LEU A 286 -2.58 -16.07 13.35
N ASN A 287 -2.25 -16.85 12.32
CA ASN A 287 -2.14 -18.31 12.36
C ASN A 287 -0.81 -18.82 12.97
N GLY A 288 0.03 -17.92 13.54
CA GLY A 288 1.24 -18.28 14.28
C GLY A 288 2.54 -18.27 13.45
N THR A 289 2.53 -17.88 12.18
CA THR A 289 3.77 -17.72 11.41
C THR A 289 4.54 -16.49 11.92
N ARG A 290 5.83 -16.65 12.20
CA ARG A 290 6.64 -15.51 12.66
C ARG A 290 7.00 -14.58 11.49
N PRO A 291 7.07 -13.25 11.69
CA PRO A 291 7.51 -12.31 10.66
C PRO A 291 8.86 -12.68 10.03
N ALA A 292 9.81 -13.15 10.84
CA ALA A 292 11.14 -13.56 10.39
C ALA A 292 11.14 -14.76 9.42
N ASP A 293 10.08 -15.56 9.41
CA ASP A 293 9.91 -16.72 8.51
C ASP A 293 9.13 -16.35 7.23
N LEU A 294 8.71 -15.10 7.10
CA LEU A 294 8.02 -14.55 5.93
C LEU A 294 8.96 -13.63 5.15
N PRO A 295 9.50 -14.05 4.00
CA PRO A 295 10.30 -13.16 3.16
C PRO A 295 9.54 -11.89 2.79
N VAL A 296 10.25 -10.78 2.62
CA VAL A 296 9.66 -9.60 1.98
C VAL A 296 9.42 -9.93 0.52
N VAL A 297 8.15 -9.89 0.12
CA VAL A 297 7.77 -10.15 -1.28
C VAL A 297 7.81 -8.85 -2.06
N GLN A 298 8.47 -8.91 -3.22
CA GLN A 298 8.40 -7.88 -4.22
C GLN A 298 7.17 -8.13 -5.11
N SER A 299 6.25 -7.16 -5.16
CA SER A 299 5.06 -7.30 -6.01
C SER A 299 5.50 -7.35 -7.47
N SER A 300 5.14 -8.43 -8.15
CA SER A 300 5.44 -8.66 -9.57
C SER A 300 4.23 -8.45 -10.48
N LYS A 301 3.08 -8.11 -9.92
CA LYS A 301 1.89 -7.83 -10.70
C LYS A 301 1.83 -6.34 -11.04
N PHE A 302 2.10 -6.03 -12.29
CA PHE A 302 2.00 -4.69 -12.86
C PHE A 302 0.71 -4.58 -13.67
N GLU A 303 0.27 -3.35 -13.88
CA GLU A 303 -0.91 -3.07 -14.70
C GLU A 303 -0.67 -1.83 -15.56
N LEU A 304 -1.08 -1.93 -16.83
CA LEU A 304 -1.23 -0.82 -17.76
C LEU A 304 -2.72 -0.47 -17.85
N VAL A 305 -3.07 0.74 -17.46
CA VAL A 305 -4.44 1.25 -17.57
C VAL A 305 -4.43 2.48 -18.48
N ILE A 306 -5.35 2.52 -19.44
CA ILE A 306 -5.49 3.62 -20.41
C ILE A 306 -6.92 4.13 -20.35
N ASN A 307 -7.10 5.45 -20.34
CA ASN A 307 -8.40 6.10 -20.48
C ASN A 307 -8.62 6.48 -21.94
N ALA A 308 -9.53 5.76 -22.60
CA ALA A 308 -9.82 5.94 -24.02
C ALA A 308 -10.51 7.28 -24.30
N GLU A 309 -11.41 7.73 -23.41
CA GLU A 309 -12.06 9.05 -23.53
C GLU A 309 -11.03 10.18 -23.43
N THR A 310 -10.12 10.11 -22.48
CA THR A 310 -9.05 11.10 -22.33
C THR A 310 -8.10 11.08 -23.53
N ALA A 311 -7.75 9.89 -24.07
CA ALA A 311 -6.96 9.77 -25.28
C ALA A 311 -7.65 10.45 -26.47
N TRP A 312 -8.95 10.19 -26.65
CA TRP A 312 -9.76 10.80 -27.69
C TRP A 312 -9.82 12.33 -27.55
N MET A 313 -10.07 12.85 -26.34
CA MET A 313 -10.09 14.29 -26.08
C MET A 313 -8.74 14.98 -26.40
N LEU A 314 -7.63 14.26 -26.23
CA LEU A 314 -6.29 14.74 -26.57
C LEU A 314 -5.94 14.54 -28.07
N GLY A 315 -6.86 14.01 -28.88
CA GLY A 315 -6.61 13.73 -30.30
C GLY A 315 -5.64 12.56 -30.54
N LEU A 316 -5.47 11.68 -29.54
CA LEU A 316 -4.55 10.55 -29.61
C LEU A 316 -5.29 9.28 -30.08
N THR A 317 -4.62 8.50 -30.92
CA THR A 317 -5.08 7.17 -31.30
C THR A 317 -4.30 6.13 -30.50
N VAL A 318 -4.99 5.35 -29.67
CA VAL A 318 -4.38 4.23 -28.98
C VAL A 318 -4.16 3.10 -29.98
N SER A 319 -2.90 2.69 -30.17
CA SER A 319 -2.57 1.63 -31.12
C SER A 319 -3.11 0.27 -30.66
N ASP A 320 -3.42 -0.62 -31.61
CA ASP A 320 -3.85 -2.01 -31.30
C ASP A 320 -2.87 -2.72 -30.38
N LYS A 321 -1.57 -2.45 -30.53
CA LYS A 321 -0.53 -3.00 -29.68
C LYS A 321 -0.68 -2.56 -28.22
N LEU A 322 -0.99 -1.30 -27.97
CA LEU A 322 -1.23 -0.77 -26.61
C LEU A 322 -2.56 -1.27 -26.07
N LEU A 323 -3.61 -1.39 -26.89
CA LEU A 323 -4.90 -1.94 -26.47
C LEU A 323 -4.77 -3.40 -26.01
N VAL A 324 -3.99 -4.22 -26.75
CA VAL A 324 -3.72 -5.62 -26.38
C VAL A 324 -2.82 -5.72 -25.12
N ALA A 325 -1.90 -4.77 -24.95
CA ALA A 325 -0.99 -4.75 -23.80
C ALA A 325 -1.63 -4.18 -22.52
N ALA A 326 -2.74 -3.43 -22.65
CA ALA A 326 -3.43 -2.85 -21.51
C ALA A 326 -4.18 -3.93 -20.72
N ASP A 327 -4.02 -3.90 -19.40
CA ASP A 327 -4.80 -4.74 -18.47
C ASP A 327 -6.25 -4.22 -18.36
N GLU A 328 -6.45 -2.92 -18.59
CA GLU A 328 -7.76 -2.28 -18.60
C GLU A 328 -7.75 -1.02 -19.47
N VAL A 329 -8.82 -0.85 -20.22
CA VAL A 329 -9.13 0.37 -20.96
C VAL A 329 -10.41 0.94 -20.36
N ILE A 330 -10.33 2.15 -19.79
CA ILE A 330 -11.48 2.87 -19.19
C ILE A 330 -12.10 3.74 -20.27
N GLU A 331 -13.41 3.67 -20.40
CA GLU A 331 -14.23 4.47 -21.32
C GLU A 331 -14.87 5.65 -20.57
#